data_4946b4702452abe18005bf1f4733fa53
#
_entry.id   4946b4702452abe18005bf1f4733fa53
#
_cell.length_a   1.000
_cell.length_b   1.000
_cell.length_c   1.000
_cell.angle_alpha   90.00
_cell.angle_beta   90.00
_cell.angle_gamma   90.00
#
_symmetry.space_group_name_H-M   'P 1'
#
loop_
_entity.id
_entity.type
_entity.pdbx_description
1 polymer ?
#
loop_
_entity_poly.entity_id
_entity_poly.type
_entity_poly.pdbx_seq_one_letter_code
_entity_poly.pdbx_strand_id
1 'polypeptide(L)'
;MANRVPHGKAPIGAGRGKMDFKVLNRLMKQVFSDYPVHLTIVLICIVLSALIGVAPAAYIETITRYIEEGLTSGWAAILPKLTKALFTMAALYLVSLILTTIYTQLMAHVTQGFLHKTRVRMFSTMQRLPISYFDQTPRGDIMSRFTNDTDSLRQVVSQSLPNLLSCGLTVLGVLCMMVYYSLPLMLVVILGIVCMTLATKNIGGKSAKYFVRQQNSLGKAEGFIEEMMNGQKVVKVFCHEEAAKQDFDRLNDQLFRDAREANRFANIFMPIMGNIGNLLYVLTAFAGGLLITSNGLIPNLSIQNLVTLGTIAAPLSISAVASYLGMCKQFTANVSQVSQQMNAVAMAVAGAGRIFDLLDQKPESDEGTVTLTRCREENGTIVPCAERTGKWAWQHQKDDGTMEYRLLQGDVRFFDVDFGYVPDKTVLHNVSLYAKPGQKLAFVGATGAGKTTITNLINRFYDIADGKIRYDGININHIKKADLRHSLGIVLQDVNLFTGTVMENIRSGKL
;
A
#
# COMPACT_ATOMS: atom_id res chain seq x y z
N MET A 1 1.32 -36.70 21.82
CA MET A 1 1.29 -36.47 20.36
C MET A 1 0.65 -35.13 20.14
N ALA A 2 1.45 -34.11 19.94
CA ALA A 2 0.98 -32.73 19.76
C ALA A 2 0.45 -32.56 18.33
N ASN A 3 -0.86 -32.26 18.19
CA ASN A 3 -1.48 -31.91 16.93
C ASN A 3 -0.82 -30.64 16.38
N ARG A 4 -0.07 -30.77 15.30
CA ARG A 4 0.39 -29.65 14.49
C ARG A 4 -0.86 -28.94 13.95
N VAL A 5 -1.12 -27.74 14.46
CA VAL A 5 -1.98 -26.76 13.79
C VAL A 5 -1.37 -26.54 12.40
N PRO A 6 -2.12 -26.67 11.31
CA PRO A 6 -1.60 -26.33 10.00
C PRO A 6 -1.29 -24.83 10.00
N HIS A 7 -0.01 -24.50 9.92
CA HIS A 7 0.43 -23.13 9.68
C HIS A 7 -0.32 -22.61 8.46
N GLY A 8 -1.09 -21.56 8.66
CA GLY A 8 -1.67 -20.80 7.57
C GLY A 8 -0.59 -20.58 6.51
N LYS A 9 -0.96 -20.74 5.25
CA LYS A 9 -0.08 -20.48 4.12
C LYS A 9 0.63 -19.16 4.39
N ALA A 10 1.95 -19.23 4.53
CA ALA A 10 2.80 -18.06 4.61
C ALA A 10 2.33 -17.06 3.54
N PRO A 11 2.33 -15.75 3.80
CA PRO A 11 1.91 -14.77 2.82
C PRO A 11 2.65 -15.10 1.54
N ILE A 12 1.88 -15.32 0.48
CA ILE A 12 2.38 -15.71 -0.83
C ILE A 12 3.50 -14.74 -1.16
N GLY A 13 4.73 -15.24 -1.09
CA GLY A 13 5.93 -14.46 -1.29
C GLY A 13 5.76 -13.63 -2.54
N ALA A 14 6.36 -12.46 -2.54
CA ALA A 14 6.55 -11.60 -3.70
C ALA A 14 7.29 -12.38 -4.82
N GLY A 15 6.63 -13.41 -5.34
CA GLY A 15 6.88 -13.95 -6.66
C GLY A 15 6.60 -12.81 -7.61
N ARG A 16 7.50 -12.49 -8.53
CA ARG A 16 7.40 -11.48 -9.61
C ARG A 16 5.95 -11.04 -9.81
N GLY A 17 5.44 -10.23 -8.92
CA GLY A 17 4.13 -9.65 -9.05
C GLY A 17 4.24 -8.75 -10.27
N LYS A 18 3.68 -9.18 -11.39
CA LYS A 18 3.30 -8.24 -12.44
C LYS A 18 2.59 -7.14 -11.68
N MET A 19 3.15 -5.94 -11.72
CA MET A 19 2.55 -4.75 -11.13
C MET A 19 1.07 -4.81 -11.51
N ASP A 20 0.18 -4.97 -10.52
CA ASP A 20 -1.24 -5.09 -10.81
C ASP A 20 -1.77 -3.71 -11.17
N PHE A 21 -1.77 -3.44 -12.46
CA PHE A 21 -2.23 -2.16 -13.01
C PHE A 21 -3.69 -1.87 -12.63
N LYS A 22 -4.50 -2.90 -12.32
CA LYS A 22 -5.89 -2.67 -11.87
C LYS A 22 -5.91 -2.04 -10.48
N VAL A 23 -5.07 -2.55 -9.56
CA VAL A 23 -4.91 -1.98 -8.20
C VAL A 23 -4.38 -0.56 -8.28
N LEU A 24 -3.33 -0.32 -9.10
CA LEU A 24 -2.77 1.02 -9.27
C LEU A 24 -3.81 1.99 -9.85
N ASN A 25 -4.55 1.58 -10.88
CA ASN A 25 -5.59 2.39 -11.50
C ASN A 25 -6.73 2.70 -10.49
N ARG A 26 -7.14 1.71 -9.69
CA ARG A 26 -8.13 1.91 -8.62
C ARG A 26 -7.65 2.92 -7.58
N LEU A 27 -6.37 2.79 -7.15
CA LEU A 27 -5.74 3.73 -6.24
C LEU A 27 -5.75 5.15 -6.79
N MET A 28 -5.28 5.32 -8.03
CA MET A 28 -5.24 6.62 -8.70
C MET A 28 -6.63 7.23 -8.84
N LYS A 29 -7.60 6.44 -9.31
CA LYS A 29 -8.99 6.89 -9.44
C LYS A 29 -9.56 7.36 -8.11
N GLN A 30 -9.24 6.67 -7.01
CA GLN A 30 -9.73 7.04 -5.68
C GLN A 30 -9.08 8.34 -5.18
N VAL A 31 -7.74 8.50 -5.34
CA VAL A 31 -7.06 9.75 -4.98
C VAL A 31 -7.58 10.93 -5.79
N PHE A 32 -7.78 10.75 -7.10
CA PHE A 32 -8.36 11.77 -7.98
C PHE A 32 -9.82 12.13 -7.60
N SER A 33 -10.63 11.14 -7.27
CA SER A 33 -12.02 11.37 -6.85
C SER A 33 -12.11 12.16 -5.54
N ASP A 34 -11.18 11.90 -4.61
CA ASP A 34 -11.16 12.55 -3.29
C ASP A 34 -10.61 13.99 -3.35
N TYR A 35 -9.68 14.31 -4.30
CA TYR A 35 -8.98 15.60 -4.37
C TYR A 35 -8.76 16.11 -5.81
N PRO A 36 -9.82 16.27 -6.64
CA PRO A 36 -9.64 16.56 -8.07
C PRO A 36 -8.97 17.93 -8.33
N VAL A 37 -9.37 18.98 -7.63
CA VAL A 37 -8.82 20.33 -7.83
C VAL A 37 -7.34 20.40 -7.44
N HIS A 38 -6.97 19.85 -6.28
CA HIS A 38 -5.60 19.88 -5.79
C HIS A 38 -4.67 19.12 -6.74
N LEU A 39 -5.09 17.94 -7.20
CA LEU A 39 -4.28 17.12 -8.12
C LEU A 39 -4.15 17.76 -9.50
N THR A 40 -5.17 18.47 -9.99
CA THR A 40 -5.06 19.23 -11.24
C THR A 40 -4.03 20.36 -11.11
N ILE A 41 -4.04 21.11 -10.00
CA ILE A 41 -3.03 22.15 -9.73
C ILE A 41 -1.63 21.54 -9.64
N VAL A 42 -1.49 20.44 -8.91
CA VAL A 42 -0.22 19.68 -8.79
C VAL A 42 0.30 19.28 -10.18
N LEU A 43 -0.56 18.73 -11.02
CA LEU A 43 -0.17 18.28 -12.36
C LEU A 43 0.29 19.45 -13.23
N ILE A 44 -0.41 20.58 -13.20
CA ILE A 44 0.01 21.82 -13.89
C ILE A 44 1.37 22.28 -13.36
N CYS A 45 1.56 22.35 -12.04
CA CYS A 45 2.84 22.77 -11.44
C CYS A 45 3.98 21.83 -11.84
N ILE A 46 3.76 20.51 -11.87
CA ILE A 46 4.77 19.52 -12.28
C ILE A 46 5.14 19.72 -13.76
N VAL A 47 4.16 19.91 -14.64
CA VAL A 47 4.40 20.13 -16.07
C VAL A 47 5.19 21.41 -16.29
N LEU A 48 4.78 22.52 -15.68
CA LEU A 48 5.50 23.79 -15.78
C LEU A 48 6.91 23.70 -15.20
N SER A 49 7.07 23.09 -14.03
CA SER A 49 8.39 22.92 -13.40
C SER A 49 9.31 22.04 -14.26
N ALA A 50 8.77 20.96 -14.87
CA ALA A 50 9.55 20.10 -15.76
C ALA A 50 9.98 20.82 -17.04
N LEU A 51 9.11 21.64 -17.64
CA LEU A 51 9.46 22.47 -18.81
C LEU A 51 10.55 23.49 -18.46
N ILE A 52 10.41 24.19 -17.33
CA ILE A 52 11.44 25.10 -16.84
C ILE A 52 12.74 24.35 -16.54
N GLY A 53 12.65 23.11 -16.00
CA GLY A 53 13.82 22.28 -15.71
C GLY A 53 14.66 21.88 -16.93
N VAL A 54 14.13 21.99 -18.15
CA VAL A 54 14.85 21.77 -19.40
C VAL A 54 15.49 23.06 -19.92
N ALA A 55 14.99 24.24 -19.53
CA ALA A 55 15.47 25.55 -19.99
C ALA A 55 16.97 25.80 -19.75
N PRO A 56 17.60 25.36 -18.63
CA PRO A 56 19.04 25.53 -18.41
C PRO A 56 19.88 25.02 -19.57
N ALA A 57 19.50 23.95 -20.22
CA ALA A 57 20.22 23.42 -21.38
C ALA A 57 20.32 24.45 -22.54
N ALA A 58 19.19 25.10 -22.87
CA ALA A 58 19.18 26.14 -23.90
C ALA A 58 19.94 27.40 -23.45
N TYR A 59 19.83 27.77 -22.18
CA TYR A 59 20.55 28.96 -21.66
C TYR A 59 22.06 28.76 -21.54
N ILE A 60 22.52 27.53 -21.24
CA ILE A 60 23.97 27.20 -21.24
C ILE A 60 24.54 27.40 -22.65
N GLU A 61 23.85 26.94 -23.68
CA GLU A 61 24.24 27.18 -25.08
C GLU A 61 24.35 28.68 -25.36
N THR A 62 23.31 29.45 -25.03
CA THR A 62 23.26 30.89 -25.26
C THR A 62 24.34 31.66 -24.49
N ILE A 63 24.56 31.31 -23.23
CA ILE A 63 25.60 31.92 -22.36
C ILE A 63 26.99 31.63 -22.92
N THR A 64 27.26 30.34 -23.25
CA THR A 64 28.58 29.96 -23.81
C THR A 64 28.84 30.67 -25.13
N ARG A 65 27.84 30.79 -26.01
CA ARG A 65 27.96 31.53 -27.25
C ARG A 65 28.25 33.00 -26.99
N TYR A 66 27.61 33.69 -26.06
CA TYR A 66 27.92 35.08 -25.70
C TYR A 66 29.32 35.24 -25.12
N ILE A 67 29.83 34.23 -24.38
CA ILE A 67 31.21 34.24 -23.91
C ILE A 67 32.18 34.13 -25.10
N GLU A 68 31.96 33.25 -26.05
CA GLU A 68 32.75 33.08 -27.27
C GLU A 68 32.76 34.38 -28.11
N GLU A 69 31.58 35.00 -28.33
CA GLU A 69 31.44 36.28 -29.03
C GLU A 69 32.17 37.40 -28.28
N GLY A 70 32.13 37.43 -26.94
CA GLY A 70 32.83 38.44 -26.13
C GLY A 70 34.34 38.38 -26.22
N LEU A 71 34.89 37.17 -26.35
CA LEU A 71 36.33 36.96 -26.55
C LEU A 71 36.83 37.43 -27.93
N THR A 72 35.95 37.38 -28.93
CA THR A 72 36.31 37.75 -30.32
C THR A 72 35.95 39.19 -30.66
N SER A 73 34.83 39.72 -30.21
CA SER A 73 34.25 41.01 -30.63
C SER A 73 34.31 42.10 -29.54
N GLY A 74 34.79 41.77 -28.33
CA GLY A 74 34.87 42.68 -27.18
C GLY A 74 33.63 42.63 -26.28
N TRP A 75 33.84 42.89 -24.99
CA TRP A 75 32.85 42.70 -23.94
C TRP A 75 31.76 43.79 -23.83
N ALA A 76 32.05 45.03 -24.33
CA ALA A 76 31.16 46.16 -24.11
C ALA A 76 29.74 45.96 -24.70
N ALA A 77 29.64 45.33 -25.87
CA ALA A 77 28.37 45.07 -26.54
C ALA A 77 27.64 43.80 -26.04
N ILE A 78 28.39 42.88 -25.46
CA ILE A 78 27.90 41.55 -25.09
C ILE A 78 27.49 41.43 -23.61
N LEU A 79 28.14 42.20 -22.74
CA LEU A 79 27.85 42.22 -21.30
C LEU A 79 26.37 42.48 -20.98
N PRO A 80 25.64 43.40 -21.64
CA PRO A 80 24.21 43.56 -21.39
C PRO A 80 23.35 42.36 -21.81
N LYS A 81 23.74 41.67 -22.90
CA LYS A 81 23.03 40.45 -23.37
C LYS A 81 23.28 39.30 -22.42
N LEU A 82 24.51 39.11 -21.97
CA LEU A 82 24.92 38.08 -21.02
C LEU A 82 24.21 38.26 -19.66
N THR A 83 24.25 39.49 -19.12
CA THR A 83 23.56 39.80 -17.86
C THR A 83 22.05 39.56 -17.96
N LYS A 84 21.41 39.95 -19.08
CA LYS A 84 19.99 39.67 -19.32
C LYS A 84 19.70 38.15 -19.33
N ALA A 85 20.53 37.34 -20.02
CA ALA A 85 20.38 35.89 -20.06
C ALA A 85 20.52 35.28 -18.66
N LEU A 86 21.48 35.70 -17.86
CA LEU A 86 21.69 35.26 -16.49
C LEU A 86 20.51 35.60 -15.58
N PHE A 87 20.00 36.85 -15.65
CA PHE A 87 18.83 37.26 -14.88
C PHE A 87 17.58 36.49 -15.29
N THR A 88 17.37 36.23 -16.59
CA THR A 88 16.24 35.45 -17.05
C THR A 88 16.34 34.00 -16.56
N MET A 89 17.51 33.39 -16.60
CA MET A 89 17.74 32.02 -16.06
C MET A 89 17.49 31.99 -14.55
N ALA A 90 18.00 32.99 -13.79
CA ALA A 90 17.74 33.11 -12.36
C ALA A 90 16.23 33.25 -12.04
N ALA A 91 15.52 34.06 -12.80
CA ALA A 91 14.05 34.19 -12.65
C ALA A 91 13.31 32.89 -12.94
N LEU A 92 13.69 32.14 -13.99
CA LEU A 92 13.11 30.84 -14.29
C LEU A 92 13.36 29.84 -13.17
N TYR A 93 14.56 29.78 -12.59
CA TYR A 93 14.84 28.92 -11.44
C TYR A 93 14.01 29.31 -10.22
N LEU A 94 13.80 30.59 -9.97
CA LEU A 94 12.99 31.09 -8.88
C LEU A 94 11.52 30.68 -9.04
N VAL A 95 11.00 30.80 -10.26
CA VAL A 95 9.65 30.29 -10.60
C VAL A 95 9.57 28.78 -10.42
N SER A 96 10.56 28.02 -10.88
CA SER A 96 10.60 26.57 -10.69
C SER A 96 10.61 26.18 -9.21
N LEU A 97 11.37 26.90 -8.37
CA LEU A 97 11.42 26.71 -6.92
C LEU A 97 10.03 26.93 -6.30
N ILE A 98 9.33 28.00 -6.67
CA ILE A 98 7.99 28.31 -6.19
C ILE A 98 7.01 27.20 -6.60
N LEU A 99 7.00 26.80 -7.88
CA LEU A 99 6.14 25.73 -8.38
C LEU A 99 6.40 24.41 -7.67
N THR A 100 7.67 24.06 -7.47
CA THR A 100 8.07 22.84 -6.75
C THR A 100 7.60 22.86 -5.30
N THR A 101 7.74 24.00 -4.62
CA THR A 101 7.26 24.19 -3.25
C THR A 101 5.73 24.05 -3.18
N ILE A 102 5.01 24.67 -4.10
CA ILE A 102 3.55 24.60 -4.16
C ILE A 102 3.09 23.14 -4.34
N TYR A 103 3.61 22.43 -5.36
CA TYR A 103 3.11 21.08 -5.60
C TYR A 103 3.51 20.10 -4.48
N THR A 104 4.68 20.25 -3.87
CA THR A 104 5.08 19.38 -2.74
C THR A 104 4.21 19.60 -1.51
N GLN A 105 3.88 20.86 -1.18
CA GLN A 105 2.97 21.16 -0.06
C GLN A 105 1.54 20.68 -0.33
N LEU A 106 1.03 20.87 -1.55
CA LEU A 106 -0.28 20.36 -1.94
C LEU A 106 -0.32 18.82 -1.89
N MET A 107 0.74 18.15 -2.35
CA MET A 107 0.84 16.69 -2.27
C MET A 107 0.90 16.18 -0.83
N ALA A 108 1.56 16.89 0.07
CA ALA A 108 1.55 16.57 1.49
C ALA A 108 0.11 16.64 2.06
N HIS A 109 -0.63 17.70 1.75
CA HIS A 109 -2.02 17.86 2.17
C HIS A 109 -2.93 16.76 1.58
N VAL A 110 -2.87 16.53 0.28
CA VAL A 110 -3.64 15.48 -0.42
C VAL A 110 -3.34 14.10 0.18
N THR A 111 -2.05 13.79 0.39
CA THR A 111 -1.63 12.49 0.92
C THR A 111 -2.16 12.24 2.31
N GLN A 112 -1.97 13.20 3.24
CA GLN A 112 -2.46 13.03 4.62
C GLN A 112 -3.98 12.94 4.68
N GLY A 113 -4.69 13.75 3.90
CA GLY A 113 -6.15 13.69 3.81
C GLY A 113 -6.65 12.37 3.20
N PHE A 114 -6.00 11.86 2.17
CA PHE A 114 -6.32 10.56 1.57
C PHE A 114 -6.09 9.40 2.57
N LEU A 115 -4.96 9.41 3.28
CA LEU A 115 -4.66 8.39 4.30
C LEU A 115 -5.64 8.43 5.46
N HIS A 116 -6.01 9.65 5.92
CA HIS A 116 -7.05 9.80 6.94
C HIS A 116 -8.37 9.14 6.50
N LYS A 117 -8.87 9.50 5.31
CA LYS A 117 -10.10 8.90 4.77
C LYS A 117 -9.99 7.38 4.61
N THR A 118 -8.83 6.89 4.16
CA THR A 118 -8.59 5.46 3.98
C THR A 118 -8.62 4.72 5.31
N ARG A 119 -7.95 5.23 6.36
CA ARG A 119 -7.98 4.63 7.70
C ARG A 119 -9.39 4.62 8.29
N VAL A 120 -10.16 5.71 8.12
CA VAL A 120 -11.55 5.77 8.58
C VAL A 120 -12.41 4.72 7.86
N ARG A 121 -12.27 4.59 6.53
CA ARG A 121 -12.98 3.56 5.75
C ARG A 121 -12.59 2.15 6.19
N MET A 122 -11.29 1.87 6.36
CA MET A 122 -10.80 0.57 6.83
C MET A 122 -11.36 0.23 8.22
N PHE A 123 -11.31 1.17 9.15
CA PHE A 123 -11.83 0.98 10.50
C PHE A 123 -13.34 0.75 10.50
N SER A 124 -14.10 1.55 9.74
CA SER A 124 -15.55 1.38 9.60
C SER A 124 -15.93 0.04 8.95
N THR A 125 -15.17 -0.41 7.95
CA THR A 125 -15.38 -1.74 7.35
C THR A 125 -15.06 -2.83 8.37
N MET A 126 -13.92 -2.74 9.05
CA MET A 126 -13.49 -3.72 10.07
C MET A 126 -14.54 -3.92 11.16
N GLN A 127 -15.21 -2.83 11.62
CA GLN A 127 -16.27 -2.91 12.63
C GLN A 127 -17.54 -3.64 12.16
N ARG A 128 -17.71 -3.80 10.84
CA ARG A 128 -18.87 -4.48 10.24
C ARG A 128 -18.58 -5.92 9.83
N LEU A 129 -17.31 -6.37 9.96
CA LEU A 129 -16.93 -7.72 9.55
C LEU A 129 -17.43 -8.76 10.55
N PRO A 130 -17.77 -9.98 10.08
CA PRO A 130 -18.13 -11.09 10.94
C PRO A 130 -16.94 -11.57 11.79
N ILE A 131 -17.19 -12.17 12.92
CA ILE A 131 -16.16 -12.72 13.82
C ILE A 131 -15.27 -13.73 13.09
N SER A 132 -15.83 -14.51 12.15
CA SER A 132 -15.08 -15.47 11.34
C SER A 132 -13.88 -14.87 10.61
N TYR A 133 -13.94 -13.60 10.22
CA TYR A 133 -12.83 -12.90 9.61
C TYR A 133 -11.64 -12.74 10.59
N PHE A 134 -11.92 -12.39 11.84
CA PHE A 134 -10.90 -12.19 12.88
C PHE A 134 -10.31 -13.52 13.38
N ASP A 135 -11.09 -14.59 13.36
CA ASP A 135 -10.62 -15.92 13.72
C ASP A 135 -9.72 -16.54 12.64
N GLN A 136 -9.92 -16.17 11.36
CA GLN A 136 -9.15 -16.67 10.23
C GLN A 136 -7.96 -15.77 9.84
N THR A 137 -7.95 -14.50 10.29
CA THR A 137 -6.92 -13.52 9.92
C THR A 137 -6.06 -13.18 11.14
N PRO A 138 -4.74 -13.38 11.09
CA PRO A 138 -3.86 -12.99 12.19
C PRO A 138 -3.99 -11.49 12.52
N ARG A 139 -4.05 -11.15 13.79
CA ARG A 139 -4.17 -9.76 14.25
C ARG A 139 -3.05 -8.87 13.74
N GLY A 140 -1.82 -9.42 13.64
CA GLY A 140 -0.66 -8.73 13.09
C GLY A 140 -0.85 -8.32 11.61
N ASP A 141 -1.49 -9.17 10.79
CA ASP A 141 -1.76 -8.85 9.38
C ASP A 141 -2.76 -7.69 9.25
N ILE A 142 -3.80 -7.69 10.10
CA ILE A 142 -4.76 -6.58 10.13
C ILE A 142 -4.05 -5.29 10.54
N MET A 143 -3.23 -5.34 11.59
CA MET A 143 -2.49 -4.17 12.07
C MET A 143 -1.49 -3.65 11.05
N SER A 144 -0.80 -4.54 10.33
CA SER A 144 0.13 -4.19 9.26
C SER A 144 -0.54 -3.38 8.13
N ARG A 145 -1.82 -3.61 7.85
CA ARG A 145 -2.58 -2.80 6.88
C ARG A 145 -2.77 -1.37 7.34
N PHE A 146 -2.95 -1.13 8.66
CA PHE A 146 -3.09 0.21 9.23
C PHE A 146 -1.76 0.95 9.37
N THR A 147 -0.64 0.24 9.44
CA THR A 147 0.72 0.78 9.64
C THR A 147 1.54 0.73 8.36
N ASN A 148 2.14 -0.40 8.06
CA ASN A 148 3.12 -0.57 6.97
C ASN A 148 2.52 -0.33 5.57
N ASP A 149 1.31 -0.86 5.32
CA ASP A 149 0.68 -0.70 4.01
C ASP A 149 0.23 0.74 3.78
N THR A 150 -0.35 1.39 4.80
CA THR A 150 -0.67 2.83 4.73
C THR A 150 0.57 3.70 4.59
N ASP A 151 1.71 3.34 5.21
CA ASP A 151 2.95 4.10 5.04
C ASP A 151 3.55 3.93 3.64
N SER A 152 3.46 2.73 3.06
CA SER A 152 3.82 2.48 1.67
C SER A 152 2.96 3.31 0.70
N LEU A 153 1.64 3.43 0.96
CA LEU A 153 0.75 4.33 0.19
C LEU A 153 1.16 5.80 0.35
N ARG A 154 1.51 6.22 1.57
CA ARG A 154 2.01 7.57 1.83
C ARG A 154 3.20 7.90 0.94
N GLN A 155 4.20 7.03 0.94
CA GLN A 155 5.44 7.22 0.15
C GLN A 155 5.15 7.33 -1.35
N VAL A 156 4.28 6.49 -1.87
CA VAL A 156 3.97 6.50 -3.31
C VAL A 156 3.17 7.73 -3.70
N VAL A 157 2.11 8.05 -2.97
CA VAL A 157 1.26 9.20 -3.31
C VAL A 157 2.00 10.51 -3.12
N SER A 158 2.77 10.69 -2.00
CA SER A 158 3.45 11.97 -1.72
C SER A 158 4.71 12.19 -2.54
N GLN A 159 5.45 11.15 -2.89
CA GLN A 159 6.79 11.27 -3.46
C GLN A 159 6.96 10.53 -4.79
N SER A 160 6.63 9.23 -4.84
CA SER A 160 7.02 8.41 -6.01
C SER A 160 6.26 8.80 -7.26
N LEU A 161 4.94 9.03 -7.18
CA LEU A 161 4.13 9.41 -8.33
C LEU A 161 4.48 10.81 -8.87
N PRO A 162 4.57 11.87 -8.04
CA PRO A 162 5.04 13.18 -8.52
C PRO A 162 6.44 13.13 -9.13
N ASN A 163 7.37 12.41 -8.48
CA ASN A 163 8.74 12.28 -8.99
C ASN A 163 8.80 11.53 -10.33
N LEU A 164 8.04 10.43 -10.49
CA LEU A 164 7.97 9.71 -11.76
C LEU A 164 7.42 10.57 -12.88
N LEU A 165 6.38 11.36 -12.62
CA LEU A 165 5.82 12.30 -13.59
C LEU A 165 6.82 13.40 -13.95
N SER A 166 7.41 14.03 -12.95
CA SER A 166 8.42 15.09 -13.16
C SER A 166 9.64 14.59 -13.92
N CYS A 167 10.22 13.46 -13.48
CA CYS A 167 11.38 12.86 -14.16
C CYS A 167 11.04 12.40 -15.58
N GLY A 168 9.86 11.80 -15.79
CA GLY A 168 9.39 11.36 -17.10
C GLY A 168 9.25 12.52 -18.08
N LEU A 169 8.62 13.62 -17.65
CA LEU A 169 8.47 14.83 -18.44
C LEU A 169 9.81 15.50 -18.74
N THR A 170 10.69 15.56 -17.73
CA THR A 170 12.03 16.13 -17.91
C THR A 170 12.87 15.29 -18.88
N VAL A 171 12.84 13.96 -18.76
CA VAL A 171 13.51 13.05 -19.70
C VAL A 171 13.00 13.26 -21.12
N LEU A 172 11.69 13.34 -21.31
CA LEU A 172 11.09 13.60 -22.62
C LEU A 172 11.54 14.96 -23.16
N GLY A 173 11.49 16.02 -22.36
CA GLY A 173 11.92 17.36 -22.75
C GLY A 173 13.41 17.41 -23.12
N VAL A 174 14.28 16.77 -22.32
CA VAL A 174 15.72 16.68 -22.61
C VAL A 174 15.96 15.91 -23.91
N LEU A 175 15.29 14.79 -24.15
CA LEU A 175 15.41 14.05 -25.41
C LEU A 175 14.97 14.88 -26.61
N CYS A 176 13.87 15.63 -26.51
CA CYS A 176 13.43 16.56 -27.55
C CYS A 176 14.48 17.63 -27.85
N MET A 177 15.10 18.21 -26.80
CA MET A 177 16.17 19.19 -26.96
C MET A 177 17.44 18.58 -27.56
N MET A 178 17.79 17.34 -27.18
CA MET A 178 18.91 16.62 -27.76
C MET A 178 18.75 16.40 -29.28
N VAL A 179 17.55 16.00 -29.70
CA VAL A 179 17.19 15.89 -31.15
C VAL A 179 17.25 17.25 -31.84
N TYR A 180 16.80 18.31 -31.17
CA TYR A 180 16.83 19.67 -31.68
C TYR A 180 18.26 20.14 -31.98
N TYR A 181 19.25 19.87 -31.09
CA TYR A 181 20.62 20.28 -31.22
C TYR A 181 21.48 19.45 -32.14
N SER A 182 21.36 18.10 -32.09
CA SER A 182 22.24 17.24 -32.89
C SER A 182 21.70 15.83 -33.02
N LEU A 183 21.32 15.42 -34.22
CA LEU A 183 20.95 14.04 -34.53
C LEU A 183 22.14 13.06 -34.45
N PRO A 184 23.36 13.38 -34.90
CA PRO A 184 24.51 12.50 -34.76
C PRO A 184 24.88 12.21 -33.31
N LEU A 185 24.85 13.21 -32.41
CA LEU A 185 25.12 13.01 -31.01
C LEU A 185 23.99 12.20 -30.32
N MET A 186 22.76 12.28 -30.82
CA MET A 186 21.64 11.47 -30.32
C MET A 186 21.88 9.96 -30.47
N LEU A 187 22.61 9.51 -31.52
CA LEU A 187 22.98 8.10 -31.66
C LEU A 187 23.86 7.62 -30.52
N VAL A 188 24.77 8.46 -30.02
CA VAL A 188 25.60 8.13 -28.86
C VAL A 188 24.73 7.99 -27.59
N VAL A 189 23.74 8.87 -27.43
CA VAL A 189 22.79 8.80 -26.30
C VAL A 189 21.93 7.54 -26.38
N ILE A 190 21.45 7.17 -27.57
CA ILE A 190 20.69 5.92 -27.78
C ILE A 190 21.52 4.71 -27.34
N LEU A 191 22.81 4.67 -27.69
CA LEU A 191 23.71 3.61 -27.21
C LEU A 191 23.77 3.58 -25.67
N GLY A 192 23.89 4.76 -25.04
CA GLY A 192 23.83 4.88 -23.58
C GLY A 192 22.52 4.37 -22.97
N ILE A 193 21.38 4.70 -23.59
CA ILE A 193 20.05 4.19 -23.18
C ILE A 193 20.00 2.66 -23.23
N VAL A 194 20.49 2.06 -24.30
CA VAL A 194 20.56 0.61 -24.44
C VAL A 194 21.44 0.00 -23.34
N CYS A 195 22.62 0.54 -23.09
CA CYS A 195 23.50 0.08 -22.02
C CYS A 195 22.84 0.20 -20.64
N MET A 196 22.20 1.32 -20.31
CA MET A 196 21.48 1.52 -19.06
C MET A 196 20.31 0.53 -18.90
N THR A 197 19.55 0.30 -19.97
CA THR A 197 18.43 -0.65 -19.96
C THR A 197 18.91 -2.09 -19.72
N LEU A 198 19.99 -2.49 -20.38
CA LEU A 198 20.60 -3.80 -20.19
C LEU A 198 21.16 -3.96 -18.77
N ALA A 199 21.82 -2.94 -18.24
CA ALA A 199 22.32 -2.94 -16.87
C ALA A 199 21.17 -3.06 -15.85
N THR A 200 20.09 -2.28 -16.03
CA THR A 200 18.90 -2.33 -15.17
C THR A 200 18.24 -3.71 -15.23
N LYS A 201 18.08 -4.29 -16.41
CA LYS A 201 17.48 -5.63 -16.56
C LYS A 201 18.31 -6.73 -15.90
N ASN A 202 19.64 -6.70 -16.09
CA ASN A 202 20.52 -7.76 -15.61
C ASN A 202 20.80 -7.65 -14.11
N ILE A 203 21.15 -6.45 -13.63
CA ILE A 203 21.50 -6.23 -12.21
C ILE A 203 20.25 -6.12 -11.37
N GLY A 204 19.26 -5.34 -11.78
CA GLY A 204 17.99 -5.17 -11.09
C GLY A 204 17.22 -6.50 -10.96
N GLY A 205 17.20 -7.33 -12.01
CA GLY A 205 16.58 -8.65 -11.97
C GLY A 205 17.23 -9.62 -10.98
N LYS A 206 18.58 -9.60 -10.88
CA LYS A 206 19.31 -10.39 -9.88
C LYS A 206 19.07 -9.84 -8.47
N SER A 207 19.16 -8.53 -8.29
CA SER A 207 18.88 -7.86 -7.02
C SER A 207 17.50 -8.24 -6.49
N ALA A 208 16.45 -8.12 -7.28
CA ALA A 208 15.09 -8.49 -6.89
C ALA A 208 14.97 -9.95 -6.44
N LYS A 209 15.64 -10.89 -7.13
CA LYS A 209 15.65 -12.31 -6.74
C LYS A 209 16.29 -12.54 -5.37
N TYR A 210 17.42 -11.87 -5.10
CA TYR A 210 18.10 -12.03 -3.80
C TYR A 210 17.36 -11.30 -2.68
N PHE A 211 16.71 -10.18 -2.94
CA PHE A 211 15.83 -9.53 -1.95
C PHE A 211 14.67 -10.44 -1.52
N VAL A 212 14.05 -11.16 -2.46
CA VAL A 212 13.01 -12.15 -2.10
C VAL A 212 13.58 -13.26 -1.21
N ARG A 213 14.80 -13.75 -1.50
CA ARG A 213 15.46 -14.74 -0.64
C ARG A 213 15.74 -14.20 0.74
N GLN A 214 16.32 -13.00 0.83
CA GLN A 214 16.57 -12.31 2.09
C GLN A 214 15.29 -12.17 2.91
N GLN A 215 14.19 -11.74 2.30
CA GLN A 215 12.91 -11.59 2.99
C GLN A 215 12.38 -12.93 3.53
N ASN A 216 12.52 -14.01 2.76
CA ASN A 216 12.12 -15.34 3.20
C ASN A 216 13.00 -15.84 4.36
N SER A 217 14.31 -15.57 4.32
CA SER A 217 15.24 -15.96 5.41
C SER A 217 15.00 -15.11 6.65
N LEU A 218 14.69 -13.83 6.50
CA LEU A 218 14.28 -12.94 7.60
C LEU A 218 13.01 -13.46 8.28
N GLY A 219 11.97 -13.77 7.51
CA GLY A 219 10.73 -14.30 8.08
C GLY A 219 10.90 -15.63 8.80
N LYS A 220 11.86 -16.49 8.37
CA LYS A 220 12.18 -17.73 9.10
C LYS A 220 12.88 -17.43 10.43
N ALA A 221 13.82 -16.48 10.45
CA ALA A 221 14.52 -16.09 11.67
C ALA A 221 13.54 -15.41 12.66
N GLU A 222 12.68 -14.50 12.19
CA GLU A 222 11.64 -13.85 13.01
C GLU A 222 10.65 -14.87 13.58
N GLY A 223 10.16 -15.81 12.76
CA GLY A 223 9.25 -16.88 13.22
C GLY A 223 9.90 -17.78 14.27
N PHE A 224 11.19 -18.10 14.13
CA PHE A 224 11.91 -18.86 15.14
C PHE A 224 12.07 -18.07 16.46
N ILE A 225 12.39 -16.77 16.37
CA ILE A 225 12.47 -15.89 17.55
C ILE A 225 11.12 -15.86 18.27
N GLU A 226 10.02 -15.68 17.54
CA GLU A 226 8.66 -15.67 18.11
C GLU A 226 8.33 -17.02 18.79
N GLU A 227 8.65 -18.14 18.14
CA GLU A 227 8.46 -19.48 18.70
C GLU A 227 9.24 -19.66 20.01
N MET A 228 10.53 -19.27 20.03
CA MET A 228 11.37 -19.37 21.23
C MET A 228 10.91 -18.43 22.35
N MET A 229 10.47 -17.22 22.02
CA MET A 229 9.91 -16.29 23.01
C MET A 229 8.63 -16.85 23.65
N ASN A 230 7.71 -17.36 22.86
CA ASN A 230 6.47 -17.97 23.33
C ASN A 230 6.72 -19.27 24.12
N GLY A 231 7.70 -20.06 23.67
CA GLY A 231 8.12 -21.31 24.28
C GLY A 231 9.19 -21.19 25.37
N GLN A 232 9.56 -19.99 25.81
CA GLN A 232 10.72 -19.76 26.71
C GLN A 232 10.68 -20.58 27.99
N LYS A 233 9.49 -20.78 28.57
CA LYS A 233 9.31 -21.61 29.76
C LYS A 233 9.69 -23.08 29.48
N VAL A 234 9.35 -23.61 28.30
CA VAL A 234 9.67 -24.96 27.87
C VAL A 234 11.17 -25.10 27.64
N VAL A 235 11.77 -24.14 26.93
CA VAL A 235 13.25 -24.09 26.71
C VAL A 235 13.99 -24.14 28.03
N LYS A 236 13.54 -23.36 29.03
CA LYS A 236 14.16 -23.32 30.38
C LYS A 236 13.99 -24.62 31.17
N VAL A 237 12.78 -25.20 31.17
CA VAL A 237 12.50 -26.44 31.93
C VAL A 237 13.31 -27.63 31.39
N PHE A 238 13.53 -27.69 30.06
CA PHE A 238 14.28 -28.75 29.43
C PHE A 238 15.76 -28.42 29.20
N CYS A 239 16.28 -27.28 29.69
CA CYS A 239 17.67 -26.81 29.51
C CYS A 239 18.11 -26.84 28.04
N HIS A 240 17.25 -26.39 27.13
CA HIS A 240 17.44 -26.49 25.67
C HIS A 240 18.04 -25.21 25.06
N GLU A 241 18.61 -24.30 25.88
CA GLU A 241 19.13 -23.01 25.46
C GLU A 241 20.25 -23.12 24.40
N GLU A 242 21.17 -24.04 24.60
CA GLU A 242 22.32 -24.19 23.68
C GLU A 242 21.88 -24.75 22.33
N ALA A 243 20.93 -25.69 22.31
CA ALA A 243 20.37 -26.22 21.08
C ALA A 243 19.58 -25.11 20.33
N ALA A 244 18.81 -24.30 21.05
CA ALA A 244 18.07 -23.16 20.47
C ALA A 244 19.02 -22.11 19.88
N LYS A 245 20.16 -21.83 20.53
CA LYS A 245 21.20 -20.94 20.00
C LYS A 245 21.80 -21.49 18.70
N GLN A 246 22.17 -22.76 18.65
CA GLN A 246 22.72 -23.40 17.44
C GLN A 246 21.72 -23.35 16.27
N ASP A 247 20.44 -23.57 16.53
CA ASP A 247 19.41 -23.48 15.51
C ASP A 247 19.21 -22.05 15.03
N PHE A 248 19.23 -21.06 15.94
CA PHE A 248 19.21 -19.65 15.60
C PHE A 248 20.43 -19.24 14.76
N ASP A 249 21.64 -19.64 15.15
CA ASP A 249 22.87 -19.32 14.43
C ASP A 249 22.81 -19.83 12.99
N ARG A 250 22.28 -21.03 12.77
CA ARG A 250 22.10 -21.60 11.43
C ARG A 250 21.14 -20.76 10.58
N LEU A 251 20.03 -20.30 11.15
CA LEU A 251 19.04 -19.44 10.47
C LEU A 251 19.61 -18.05 10.19
N ASN A 252 20.34 -17.51 11.17
CA ASN A 252 20.98 -16.19 11.05
C ASN A 252 22.12 -16.20 10.03
N ASP A 253 22.91 -17.26 9.96
CA ASP A 253 23.91 -17.45 8.91
C ASP A 253 23.30 -17.53 7.51
N GLN A 254 22.15 -18.17 7.38
CA GLN A 254 21.43 -18.20 6.11
C GLN A 254 20.92 -16.81 5.74
N LEU A 255 20.35 -16.09 6.70
CA LEU A 255 19.93 -14.69 6.53
C LEU A 255 21.10 -13.80 6.13
N PHE A 256 22.25 -13.93 6.79
CA PHE A 256 23.47 -13.18 6.46
C PHE A 256 23.91 -13.43 5.02
N ARG A 257 23.96 -14.69 4.57
CA ARG A 257 24.35 -15.03 3.19
C ARG A 257 23.38 -14.40 2.17
N ASP A 258 22.07 -14.52 2.38
CA ASP A 258 21.06 -14.00 1.47
C ASP A 258 21.02 -12.46 1.49
N ALA A 259 21.17 -11.84 2.66
CA ALA A 259 21.23 -10.38 2.82
C ALA A 259 22.49 -9.79 2.17
N ARG A 260 23.66 -10.47 2.34
CA ARG A 260 24.92 -10.05 1.72
C ARG A 260 24.80 -10.01 0.19
N GLU A 261 24.24 -11.06 -0.42
CA GLU A 261 24.08 -11.10 -1.88
C GLU A 261 23.03 -10.08 -2.37
N ALA A 262 21.93 -9.90 -1.65
CA ALA A 262 20.94 -8.89 -1.98
C ALA A 262 21.53 -7.47 -1.97
N ASN A 263 22.25 -7.12 -0.89
CA ASN A 263 22.89 -5.81 -0.75
C ASN A 263 24.05 -5.62 -1.72
N ARG A 264 24.80 -6.68 -2.05
CA ARG A 264 25.87 -6.62 -3.06
C ARG A 264 25.31 -6.13 -4.42
N PHE A 265 24.22 -6.73 -4.90
CA PHE A 265 23.63 -6.31 -6.18
C PHE A 265 22.95 -4.94 -6.08
N ALA A 266 22.32 -4.61 -4.95
CA ALA A 266 21.70 -3.30 -4.76
C ALA A 266 22.74 -2.17 -4.74
N ASN A 267 23.82 -2.34 -3.98
CA ASN A 267 24.83 -1.31 -3.79
C ASN A 267 25.70 -1.07 -5.03
N ILE A 268 25.83 -2.09 -5.91
CA ILE A 268 26.60 -1.95 -7.16
C ILE A 268 25.79 -1.27 -8.27
N PHE A 269 24.46 -1.26 -8.16
CA PHE A 269 23.58 -0.72 -9.20
C PHE A 269 23.80 0.77 -9.45
N MET A 270 23.82 1.58 -8.38
CA MET A 270 23.98 3.03 -8.50
C MET A 270 25.34 3.45 -9.07
N PRO A 271 26.49 2.92 -8.58
CA PRO A 271 27.79 3.19 -9.20
C PRO A 271 27.85 2.80 -10.68
N ILE A 272 27.27 1.68 -11.07
CA ILE A 272 27.26 1.26 -12.48
C ILE A 272 26.44 2.23 -13.34
N MET A 273 25.25 2.62 -12.89
CA MET A 273 24.43 3.60 -13.62
C MET A 273 25.14 4.95 -13.73
N GLY A 274 25.77 5.41 -12.65
CA GLY A 274 26.57 6.64 -12.65
C GLY A 274 27.76 6.59 -13.61
N ASN A 275 28.50 5.45 -13.63
CA ASN A 275 29.64 5.29 -14.53
C ASN A 275 29.23 5.14 -16.00
N ILE A 276 28.11 4.48 -16.31
CA ILE A 276 27.54 4.49 -17.67
C ILE A 276 27.25 5.93 -18.10
N GLY A 277 26.69 6.76 -17.21
CA GLY A 277 26.44 8.17 -17.47
C GLY A 277 27.72 8.98 -17.67
N ASN A 278 28.79 8.73 -16.91
CA ASN A 278 30.08 9.37 -17.09
C ASN A 278 30.75 8.92 -18.40
N LEU A 279 30.66 7.64 -18.75
CA LEU A 279 31.15 7.14 -20.03
C LEU A 279 30.40 7.77 -21.21
N LEU A 280 29.07 7.86 -21.10
CA LEU A 280 28.23 8.55 -22.09
C LEU A 280 28.63 9.99 -22.26
N TYR A 281 28.90 10.70 -21.17
CA TYR A 281 29.41 12.09 -21.18
C TYR A 281 30.74 12.19 -21.97
N VAL A 282 31.72 11.31 -21.66
CA VAL A 282 33.04 11.30 -22.36
C VAL A 282 32.87 10.95 -23.83
N LEU A 283 32.08 9.94 -24.17
CA LEU A 283 31.81 9.56 -25.56
C LEU A 283 31.13 10.70 -26.33
N THR A 284 30.18 11.40 -25.71
CA THR A 284 29.51 12.55 -26.31
C THR A 284 30.48 13.74 -26.50
N ALA A 285 31.38 14.02 -25.55
CA ALA A 285 32.42 15.04 -25.68
C ALA A 285 33.37 14.69 -26.83
N PHE A 286 33.84 13.45 -26.90
CA PHE A 286 34.72 12.98 -27.98
C PHE A 286 34.04 13.06 -29.36
N ALA A 287 32.80 12.55 -29.49
CA ALA A 287 32.03 12.62 -30.73
C ALA A 287 31.73 14.07 -31.14
N GLY A 288 31.40 14.96 -30.18
CA GLY A 288 31.22 16.39 -30.41
C GLY A 288 32.50 17.09 -30.90
N GLY A 289 33.64 16.75 -30.28
CA GLY A 289 34.94 17.23 -30.70
C GLY A 289 35.31 16.81 -32.13
N LEU A 290 35.05 15.54 -32.48
CA LEU A 290 35.23 15.02 -33.84
C LEU A 290 34.36 15.76 -34.87
N LEU A 291 33.08 16.00 -34.54
CA LEU A 291 32.17 16.75 -35.40
C LEU A 291 32.62 18.20 -35.63
N ILE A 292 33.17 18.86 -34.60
CA ILE A 292 33.71 20.22 -34.70
C ILE A 292 34.99 20.24 -35.57
N THR A 293 35.95 19.32 -35.31
CA THR A 293 37.23 19.27 -35.99
C THR A 293 37.18 18.77 -37.43
N SER A 294 36.07 18.08 -37.80
CA SER A 294 35.87 17.58 -39.17
C SER A 294 35.68 18.69 -40.22
N ASN A 295 35.65 19.98 -39.83
CA ASN A 295 35.47 21.14 -40.71
C ASN A 295 34.35 20.99 -41.76
N GLY A 296 33.24 20.37 -41.37
CA GLY A 296 32.06 20.17 -42.22
C GLY A 296 32.09 18.88 -43.10
N LEU A 297 33.15 18.07 -43.03
CA LEU A 297 33.18 16.74 -43.66
C LEU A 297 32.06 15.82 -43.12
N ILE A 298 31.78 15.97 -41.81
CA ILE A 298 30.62 15.30 -41.15
C ILE A 298 29.73 16.45 -40.62
N PRO A 299 28.65 16.80 -41.38
CA PRO A 299 27.80 17.92 -40.95
C PRO A 299 26.97 17.54 -39.74
N ASN A 300 26.77 18.47 -38.82
CA ASN A 300 25.77 18.32 -37.76
C ASN A 300 24.38 18.48 -38.37
N LEU A 301 23.64 17.38 -38.38
CA LEU A 301 22.21 17.37 -38.77
C LEU A 301 21.42 17.81 -37.56
N SER A 302 20.79 18.99 -37.59
CA SER A 302 19.98 19.49 -36.48
C SER A 302 18.78 20.30 -36.94
N ILE A 303 17.73 20.27 -36.14
CA ILE A 303 16.53 21.09 -36.34
C ILE A 303 16.87 22.57 -36.04
N GLN A 304 17.77 22.83 -35.11
CA GLN A 304 18.25 24.17 -34.80
C GLN A 304 18.82 24.85 -36.05
N ASN A 305 19.68 24.15 -36.80
CA ASN A 305 20.29 24.70 -38.04
C ASN A 305 19.20 24.97 -39.10
N LEU A 306 18.19 24.10 -39.20
CA LEU A 306 17.08 24.31 -40.12
C LEU A 306 16.32 25.61 -39.81
N VAL A 307 16.07 25.87 -38.52
CA VAL A 307 15.30 27.04 -38.04
C VAL A 307 16.12 28.33 -38.15
N THR A 308 17.44 28.28 -37.82
CA THR A 308 18.29 29.46 -37.74
C THR A 308 18.98 29.80 -39.06
N LEU A 309 19.40 28.82 -39.83
CA LEU A 309 20.22 28.98 -41.04
C LEU A 309 19.52 28.58 -42.34
N GLY A 310 18.29 28.01 -42.23
CA GLY A 310 17.57 27.47 -43.40
C GLY A 310 18.16 26.20 -43.99
N THR A 311 19.21 25.64 -43.37
CA THR A 311 19.85 24.37 -43.78
C THR A 311 19.90 23.38 -42.63
N ILE A 312 19.69 22.11 -42.91
CA ILE A 312 19.72 21.06 -41.86
C ILE A 312 21.15 20.77 -41.42
N ALA A 313 22.12 21.01 -42.30
CA ALA A 313 23.52 20.65 -42.13
C ALA A 313 24.39 21.90 -41.95
N ALA A 314 25.00 22.04 -40.77
CA ALA A 314 25.97 23.09 -40.47
C ALA A 314 27.03 22.58 -39.49
N PRO A 315 28.17 23.25 -39.33
CA PRO A 315 29.18 22.91 -38.31
C PRO A 315 28.56 22.94 -36.89
N LEU A 316 28.95 22.00 -36.06
CA LEU A 316 28.55 21.99 -34.65
C LEU A 316 29.37 23.04 -33.88
N SER A 317 28.70 23.86 -33.03
CA SER A 317 29.36 24.84 -32.17
C SER A 317 29.84 24.21 -30.85
N ILE A 318 30.88 24.81 -30.27
CA ILE A 318 31.37 24.40 -28.94
C ILE A 318 30.27 24.63 -27.88
N SER A 319 29.52 25.71 -27.98
CA SER A 319 28.39 26.05 -27.11
C SER A 319 27.28 25.00 -27.15
N ALA A 320 26.98 24.45 -28.35
CA ALA A 320 26.00 23.34 -28.46
C ALA A 320 26.51 22.05 -27.82
N VAL A 321 27.82 21.72 -27.97
CA VAL A 321 28.39 20.55 -27.28
C VAL A 321 28.36 20.72 -25.76
N ALA A 322 28.70 21.88 -25.23
CA ALA A 322 28.65 22.17 -23.80
C ALA A 322 27.24 21.99 -23.22
N SER A 323 26.23 22.49 -23.91
CA SER A 323 24.81 22.29 -23.57
C SER A 323 24.44 20.83 -23.62
N TYR A 324 24.84 20.11 -24.68
CA TYR A 324 24.53 18.68 -24.87
C TYR A 324 25.11 17.80 -23.75
N LEU A 325 26.35 18.12 -23.29
CA LEU A 325 26.97 17.44 -22.15
C LEU A 325 26.19 17.62 -20.85
N GLY A 326 25.66 18.84 -20.64
CA GLY A 326 24.76 19.11 -19.52
C GLY A 326 23.47 18.27 -19.58
N MET A 327 22.87 18.15 -20.80
CA MET A 327 21.70 17.31 -21.04
C MET A 327 21.98 15.83 -20.79
N CYS A 328 23.15 15.30 -21.18
CA CYS A 328 23.53 13.91 -20.89
C CYS A 328 23.57 13.63 -19.37
N LYS A 329 24.11 14.53 -18.58
CA LYS A 329 24.12 14.40 -17.11
C LYS A 329 22.71 14.44 -16.52
N GLN A 330 21.89 15.39 -16.95
CA GLN A 330 20.50 15.53 -16.51
C GLN A 330 19.67 14.29 -16.88
N PHE A 331 19.81 13.81 -18.11
CA PHE A 331 19.17 12.57 -18.59
C PHE A 331 19.51 11.38 -17.69
N THR A 332 20.80 11.13 -17.46
CA THR A 332 21.29 10.01 -16.64
C THR A 332 20.76 10.08 -15.21
N ALA A 333 20.77 11.26 -14.61
CA ALA A 333 20.27 11.48 -13.25
C ALA A 333 18.77 11.15 -13.15
N ASN A 334 17.96 11.65 -14.09
CA ASN A 334 16.52 11.38 -14.09
C ASN A 334 16.19 9.90 -14.36
N VAL A 335 16.89 9.22 -15.28
CA VAL A 335 16.71 7.78 -15.52
C VAL A 335 17.04 6.97 -14.26
N SER A 336 18.11 7.32 -13.56
CA SER A 336 18.48 6.67 -12.29
C SER A 336 17.40 6.89 -11.22
N GLN A 337 16.84 8.08 -11.13
CA GLN A 337 15.79 8.42 -10.17
C GLN A 337 14.49 7.66 -10.47
N VAL A 338 14.07 7.53 -11.74
CA VAL A 338 12.93 6.70 -12.14
C VAL A 338 13.13 5.25 -11.71
N SER A 339 14.32 4.69 -11.92
CA SER A 339 14.63 3.31 -11.55
C SER A 339 14.50 3.06 -10.04
N GLN A 340 14.86 4.02 -9.19
CA GLN A 340 14.71 3.93 -7.73
C GLN A 340 13.24 3.94 -7.30
N GLN A 341 12.39 4.74 -7.97
CA GLN A 341 10.97 4.84 -7.60
C GLN A 341 10.18 3.57 -7.90
N MET A 342 10.63 2.72 -8.83
CA MET A 342 9.91 1.51 -9.24
C MET A 342 9.67 0.54 -8.08
N ASN A 343 10.63 0.39 -7.17
CA ASN A 343 10.49 -0.48 -6.01
C ASN A 343 9.42 0.04 -5.02
N ALA A 344 9.43 1.34 -4.76
CA ALA A 344 8.44 1.98 -3.90
C ALA A 344 7.02 1.82 -4.46
N VAL A 345 6.85 2.00 -5.77
CA VAL A 345 5.56 1.79 -6.44
C VAL A 345 5.11 0.33 -6.34
N ALA A 346 6.01 -0.64 -6.55
CA ALA A 346 5.67 -2.05 -6.44
C ALA A 346 5.21 -2.43 -5.03
N MET A 347 5.90 -1.95 -3.99
CA MET A 347 5.51 -2.16 -2.59
C MET A 347 4.16 -1.54 -2.26
N ALA A 348 3.90 -0.33 -2.72
CA ALA A 348 2.63 0.34 -2.48
C ALA A 348 1.47 -0.31 -3.23
N VAL A 349 1.67 -0.81 -4.45
CA VAL A 349 0.63 -1.57 -5.17
C VAL A 349 0.27 -2.83 -4.41
N ALA A 350 1.26 -3.54 -3.85
CA ALA A 350 1.01 -4.71 -3.01
C ALA A 350 0.26 -4.34 -1.71
N GLY A 351 0.66 -3.25 -1.04
CA GLY A 351 -0.03 -2.74 0.15
C GLY A 351 -1.45 -2.26 -0.15
N ALA A 352 -1.64 -1.53 -1.26
CA ALA A 352 -2.96 -1.11 -1.74
C ALA A 352 -3.88 -2.31 -2.00
N GLY A 353 -3.36 -3.39 -2.60
CA GLY A 353 -4.09 -4.63 -2.81
C GLY A 353 -4.64 -5.17 -1.50
N ARG A 354 -3.80 -5.33 -0.46
CA ARG A 354 -4.22 -5.81 0.86
C ARG A 354 -5.25 -4.89 1.55
N ILE A 355 -5.10 -3.58 1.38
CA ILE A 355 -6.08 -2.60 1.89
C ILE A 355 -7.42 -2.76 1.16
N PHE A 356 -7.41 -2.89 -0.16
CA PHE A 356 -8.62 -3.09 -0.94
C PHE A 356 -9.27 -4.43 -0.65
N ASP A 357 -8.49 -5.50 -0.43
CA ASP A 357 -9.00 -6.80 0.01
C ASP A 357 -9.76 -6.69 1.33
N LEU A 358 -9.31 -5.84 2.26
CA LEU A 358 -10.04 -5.56 3.50
C LEU A 358 -11.33 -4.77 3.23
N LEU A 359 -11.25 -3.72 2.41
CA LEU A 359 -12.39 -2.85 2.09
C LEU A 359 -13.49 -3.56 1.30
N ASP A 360 -13.13 -4.58 0.53
CA ASP A 360 -14.05 -5.36 -0.31
C ASP A 360 -14.63 -6.59 0.42
N GLN A 361 -14.22 -6.82 1.69
CA GLN A 361 -14.83 -7.87 2.51
C GLN A 361 -16.31 -7.61 2.71
N LYS A 362 -17.10 -8.69 2.68
CA LYS A 362 -18.55 -8.61 2.91
C LYS A 362 -18.81 -8.33 4.39
N PRO A 363 -19.66 -7.37 4.72
CA PRO A 363 -20.07 -7.13 6.08
C PRO A 363 -20.85 -8.33 6.63
N GLU A 364 -20.99 -8.41 7.94
CA GLU A 364 -21.84 -9.41 8.58
C GLU A 364 -23.27 -9.27 8.04
N SER A 365 -23.81 -10.33 7.48
CA SER A 365 -25.21 -10.37 6.99
C SER A 365 -26.16 -10.46 8.16
N ASP A 366 -27.26 -9.71 8.12
CA ASP A 366 -28.36 -9.79 9.08
C ASP A 366 -29.70 -9.68 8.34
N GLU A 367 -30.30 -10.84 8.11
CA GLU A 367 -31.60 -10.95 7.43
C GLU A 367 -32.76 -11.10 8.45
N GLY A 368 -32.48 -10.87 9.72
CA GLY A 368 -33.48 -10.98 10.79
C GLY A 368 -34.60 -9.95 10.65
N THR A 369 -35.85 -10.39 10.83
CA THR A 369 -37.06 -9.54 10.82
C THR A 369 -37.60 -9.32 12.21
N VAL A 370 -37.33 -10.24 13.15
CA VAL A 370 -37.79 -10.19 14.54
C VAL A 370 -36.91 -9.24 15.34
N THR A 371 -37.50 -8.27 16.03
CA THR A 371 -36.86 -7.26 16.86
C THR A 371 -37.23 -7.42 18.33
N LEU A 372 -36.39 -6.83 19.22
CA LEU A 372 -36.61 -6.83 20.66
C LEU A 372 -37.20 -5.47 21.08
N THR A 373 -38.35 -5.50 21.81
CA THR A 373 -39.01 -4.31 22.34
C THR A 373 -39.28 -4.41 23.82
N ARG A 374 -39.36 -3.29 24.51
CA ARG A 374 -39.82 -3.24 25.89
C ARG A 374 -41.31 -3.50 25.94
N CYS A 375 -41.79 -4.20 26.97
CA CYS A 375 -43.18 -4.51 27.07
C CYS A 375 -43.70 -4.40 28.52
N ARG A 376 -45.01 -4.26 28.61
CA ARG A 376 -45.81 -4.40 29.84
C ARG A 376 -46.83 -5.51 29.61
N GLU A 377 -47.16 -6.21 30.64
CA GLU A 377 -48.20 -7.23 30.62
C GLU A 377 -49.47 -6.63 31.25
N GLU A 378 -50.51 -6.46 30.45
CA GLU A 378 -51.78 -5.93 30.86
C GLU A 378 -52.90 -6.98 30.55
N ASN A 379 -53.58 -7.44 31.57
CA ASN A 379 -54.65 -8.42 31.46
C ASN A 379 -54.27 -9.70 30.66
N GLY A 380 -53.05 -10.19 30.83
CA GLY A 380 -52.53 -11.36 30.10
C GLY A 380 -52.11 -11.07 28.64
N THR A 381 -52.16 -9.84 28.18
CA THR A 381 -51.70 -9.41 26.85
C THR A 381 -50.41 -8.65 26.95
N ILE A 382 -49.47 -8.94 26.03
CA ILE A 382 -48.18 -8.25 25.96
C ILE A 382 -48.36 -6.97 25.13
N VAL A 383 -48.14 -5.80 25.77
CA VAL A 383 -48.27 -4.49 25.16
C VAL A 383 -46.87 -3.84 25.09
N PRO A 384 -46.42 -3.41 23.90
CA PRO A 384 -45.14 -2.70 23.79
C PRO A 384 -45.21 -1.35 24.51
N CYS A 385 -44.13 -0.95 25.18
CA CYS A 385 -44.04 0.33 25.89
C CYS A 385 -42.62 0.94 25.78
N ALA A 386 -42.55 2.27 25.88
CA ALA A 386 -41.28 2.98 25.89
C ALA A 386 -40.61 3.01 27.28
N GLU A 387 -41.35 2.74 28.33
CA GLU A 387 -40.87 2.81 29.71
C GLU A 387 -39.95 1.64 30.07
N ARG A 388 -39.07 1.86 31.05
CA ARG A 388 -38.16 0.82 31.59
C ARG A 388 -38.92 -0.09 32.55
N THR A 389 -39.59 -1.10 32.03
CA THR A 389 -40.36 -2.10 32.84
C THR A 389 -39.53 -3.26 33.32
N GLY A 390 -38.30 -3.43 32.79
CA GLY A 390 -37.50 -4.65 33.04
C GLY A 390 -37.96 -5.87 32.26
N LYS A 391 -39.12 -5.81 31.56
CA LYS A 391 -39.64 -6.87 30.72
C LYS A 391 -39.42 -6.57 29.24
N TRP A 392 -39.06 -7.59 28.46
CA TRP A 392 -38.79 -7.52 27.03
C TRP A 392 -39.63 -8.53 26.29
N ALA A 393 -40.00 -8.22 25.04
CA ALA A 393 -40.70 -9.12 24.15
C ALA A 393 -40.10 -9.08 22.72
N TRP A 394 -40.13 -10.22 22.09
CA TRP A 394 -39.87 -10.35 20.66
C TRP A 394 -41.07 -9.82 19.89
N GLN A 395 -40.85 -8.93 18.96
CA GLN A 395 -41.83 -8.36 18.04
C GLN A 395 -41.61 -8.97 16.66
N HIS A 396 -42.62 -9.65 16.16
CA HIS A 396 -42.60 -10.28 14.84
C HIS A 396 -43.82 -9.84 14.03
N GLN A 397 -43.59 -9.43 12.78
CA GLN A 397 -44.68 -9.16 11.84
C GLN A 397 -44.99 -10.43 11.09
N LYS A 398 -46.24 -10.88 11.19
CA LYS A 398 -46.79 -12.01 10.43
C LYS A 398 -47.02 -11.63 8.97
N ASP A 399 -47.21 -12.66 8.12
CA ASP A 399 -47.48 -12.46 6.69
C ASP A 399 -48.81 -11.72 6.43
N ASP A 400 -49.74 -11.72 7.38
CA ASP A 400 -51.02 -11.00 7.35
C ASP A 400 -50.87 -9.52 7.78
N GLY A 401 -49.68 -9.07 8.10
CA GLY A 401 -49.39 -7.71 8.56
C GLY A 401 -49.63 -7.48 10.06
N THR A 402 -50.16 -8.45 10.79
CA THR A 402 -50.39 -8.35 12.24
C THR A 402 -49.08 -8.48 13.01
N MET A 403 -48.96 -7.74 14.15
CA MET A 403 -47.81 -7.83 15.03
C MET A 403 -48.03 -8.89 16.11
N GLU A 404 -47.17 -9.87 16.17
CA GLU A 404 -47.10 -10.86 17.26
C GLU A 404 -46.03 -10.46 18.27
N TYR A 405 -46.38 -10.51 19.55
CA TYR A 405 -45.47 -10.24 20.65
C TYR A 405 -45.26 -11.50 21.48
N ARG A 406 -44.01 -11.86 21.72
CA ARG A 406 -43.66 -13.02 22.53
C ARG A 406 -42.69 -12.62 23.64
N LEU A 407 -43.03 -12.92 24.90
CA LEU A 407 -42.21 -12.55 26.04
C LEU A 407 -40.81 -13.17 25.95
N LEU A 408 -39.75 -12.39 26.21
CA LEU A 408 -38.41 -12.92 26.36
C LEU A 408 -38.31 -13.73 27.65
N GLN A 409 -38.07 -15.03 27.52
CA GLN A 409 -38.02 -15.98 28.66
C GLN A 409 -36.66 -16.68 28.74
N GLY A 410 -35.91 -16.77 27.62
CA GLY A 410 -34.62 -17.42 27.56
C GLY A 410 -34.68 -18.93 27.31
N ASP A 411 -35.73 -19.44 26.65
CA ASP A 411 -35.79 -20.84 26.21
C ASP A 411 -34.93 -21.04 24.97
N VAL A 412 -33.87 -21.84 25.10
CA VAL A 412 -32.94 -22.15 24.00
C VAL A 412 -33.04 -23.62 23.62
N ARG A 413 -33.21 -23.92 22.33
CA ARG A 413 -33.28 -25.28 21.82
C ARG A 413 -32.48 -25.47 20.55
N PHE A 414 -31.69 -26.53 20.51
CA PHE A 414 -30.94 -26.99 19.32
C PHE A 414 -31.62 -28.26 18.82
N PHE A 415 -31.75 -28.37 17.51
CA PHE A 415 -32.36 -29.53 16.83
C PHE A 415 -31.38 -29.96 15.73
N ASP A 416 -30.77 -31.12 15.91
CA ASP A 416 -29.94 -31.82 14.94
C ASP A 416 -28.91 -30.90 14.28
N VAL A 417 -28.17 -30.10 15.10
CA VAL A 417 -27.25 -29.05 14.60
C VAL A 417 -25.92 -29.66 14.25
N ASP A 418 -25.53 -29.50 12.98
CA ASP A 418 -24.19 -29.73 12.47
C ASP A 418 -23.47 -28.40 12.23
N PHE A 419 -22.22 -28.32 12.69
CA PHE A 419 -21.44 -27.08 12.51
C PHE A 419 -19.94 -27.34 12.45
N GLY A 420 -19.25 -26.61 11.57
CA GLY A 420 -17.79 -26.54 11.46
C GLY A 420 -17.33 -25.11 11.11
N TYR A 421 -16.21 -24.66 11.67
CA TYR A 421 -15.60 -23.36 11.36
C TYR A 421 -14.99 -23.29 9.95
N VAL A 422 -14.66 -24.45 9.38
CA VAL A 422 -14.19 -24.63 8.00
C VAL A 422 -14.97 -25.79 7.35
N PRO A 423 -15.25 -25.74 6.04
CA PRO A 423 -16.10 -26.72 5.37
C PRO A 423 -15.70 -28.18 5.59
N ASP A 424 -14.39 -28.45 5.68
CA ASP A 424 -13.84 -29.82 5.72
C ASP A 424 -13.71 -30.38 7.15
N LYS A 425 -14.12 -29.63 8.18
CA LYS A 425 -13.97 -30.04 9.59
C LYS A 425 -15.18 -29.69 10.41
N THR A 426 -16.10 -30.65 10.53
CA THR A 426 -17.26 -30.56 11.45
C THR A 426 -16.79 -30.67 12.90
N VAL A 427 -17.31 -29.82 13.76
CA VAL A 427 -17.02 -29.75 15.21
C VAL A 427 -18.23 -30.22 16.05
N LEU A 428 -19.43 -29.89 15.61
CA LEU A 428 -20.67 -30.36 16.21
C LEU A 428 -21.34 -31.31 15.24
N HIS A 429 -21.74 -32.46 15.71
CA HIS A 429 -22.40 -33.50 14.92
C HIS A 429 -23.75 -33.81 15.54
N ASN A 430 -24.85 -33.54 14.84
CA ASN A 430 -26.21 -33.84 15.18
C ASN A 430 -26.57 -33.51 16.65
N VAL A 431 -26.22 -32.27 17.06
CA VAL A 431 -26.37 -31.81 18.44
C VAL A 431 -27.79 -31.34 18.69
N SER A 432 -28.52 -32.06 19.59
CA SER A 432 -29.81 -31.67 20.10
C SER A 432 -29.74 -31.44 21.60
N LEU A 433 -30.15 -30.24 22.06
CA LEU A 433 -30.17 -29.85 23.47
C LEU A 433 -31.24 -28.81 23.72
N TYR A 434 -31.62 -28.67 25.00
CA TYR A 434 -32.54 -27.62 25.42
C TYR A 434 -32.16 -27.03 26.77
N ALA A 435 -32.46 -25.76 26.96
CA ALA A 435 -32.37 -25.05 28.23
C ALA A 435 -33.69 -24.28 28.42
N LYS A 436 -34.47 -24.66 29.41
CA LYS A 436 -35.75 -24.01 29.76
C LYS A 436 -35.52 -22.70 30.55
N PRO A 437 -36.46 -21.78 30.58
CA PRO A 437 -36.39 -20.58 31.40
C PRO A 437 -36.00 -20.88 32.83
N GLY A 438 -34.98 -20.16 33.35
CA GLY A 438 -34.44 -20.33 34.71
C GLY A 438 -33.55 -21.58 34.91
N GLN A 439 -33.42 -22.45 33.93
CA GLN A 439 -32.57 -23.64 34.03
C GLN A 439 -31.07 -23.27 33.87
N LYS A 440 -30.22 -23.88 34.70
CA LYS A 440 -28.75 -23.83 34.56
C LYS A 440 -28.28 -25.08 33.82
N LEU A 441 -27.52 -24.89 32.74
CA LEU A 441 -26.96 -25.98 31.95
C LEU A 441 -25.43 -25.88 31.99
N ALA A 442 -24.77 -27.00 32.29
CA ALA A 442 -23.31 -27.07 32.27
C ALA A 442 -22.84 -27.99 31.12
N PHE A 443 -21.96 -27.47 30.27
CA PHE A 443 -21.29 -28.27 29.24
C PHE A 443 -19.96 -28.81 29.78
N VAL A 444 -19.83 -30.15 29.82
CA VAL A 444 -18.64 -30.86 30.29
C VAL A 444 -18.03 -31.66 29.16
N GLY A 445 -16.72 -31.71 29.07
CA GLY A 445 -16.01 -32.45 28.02
C GLY A 445 -14.57 -31.97 27.84
N ALA A 446 -13.79 -32.73 27.10
CA ALA A 446 -12.39 -32.40 26.79
C ALA A 446 -12.25 -31.06 26.02
N THR A 447 -11.05 -30.51 26.04
CA THR A 447 -10.73 -29.32 25.20
C THR A 447 -10.93 -29.66 23.72
N GLY A 448 -11.65 -28.81 23.00
CA GLY A 448 -11.99 -29.07 21.59
C GLY A 448 -13.29 -29.83 21.36
N ALA A 449 -14.02 -30.23 22.41
CA ALA A 449 -15.30 -30.96 22.31
C ALA A 449 -16.50 -30.09 21.86
N GLY A 450 -16.28 -28.84 21.44
CA GLY A 450 -17.33 -27.97 20.92
C GLY A 450 -18.11 -27.15 21.97
N LYS A 451 -17.70 -27.13 23.25
CA LYS A 451 -18.39 -26.36 24.31
C LYS A 451 -18.56 -24.88 23.99
N THR A 452 -17.46 -24.22 23.64
CA THR A 452 -17.42 -22.79 23.24
C THR A 452 -18.14 -22.57 21.90
N THR A 453 -18.17 -23.57 21.03
CA THR A 453 -18.89 -23.50 19.75
C THR A 453 -20.39 -23.36 19.98
N ILE A 454 -20.98 -24.07 20.96
CA ILE A 454 -22.42 -23.95 21.30
C ILE A 454 -22.73 -22.51 21.72
N THR A 455 -21.92 -21.90 22.60
CA THR A 455 -22.13 -20.51 23.03
C THR A 455 -21.94 -19.50 21.88
N ASN A 456 -21.00 -19.74 20.97
CA ASN A 456 -20.79 -18.90 19.77
C ASN A 456 -21.99 -18.95 18.83
N LEU A 457 -22.65 -20.11 18.70
CA LEU A 457 -23.86 -20.31 17.89
C LEU A 457 -25.09 -19.66 18.53
N ILE A 458 -25.23 -19.67 19.87
CA ILE A 458 -26.31 -18.96 20.58
C ILE A 458 -26.20 -17.44 20.35
N ASN A 459 -25.00 -16.90 20.35
CA ASN A 459 -24.73 -15.47 20.04
C ASN A 459 -24.80 -15.16 18.53
N ARG A 460 -25.02 -16.15 17.70
CA ARG A 460 -25.05 -16.04 16.25
C ARG A 460 -23.81 -15.31 15.69
N PHE A 461 -22.62 -15.66 16.25
CA PHE A 461 -21.34 -15.23 15.68
C PHE A 461 -21.03 -15.99 14.39
N TYR A 462 -21.66 -17.15 14.24
CA TYR A 462 -21.64 -18.00 13.05
C TYR A 462 -23.07 -18.46 12.76
N ASP A 463 -23.43 -18.53 11.51
CA ASP A 463 -24.67 -19.13 11.06
C ASP A 463 -24.45 -20.65 10.82
N ILE A 464 -25.44 -21.49 11.16
CA ILE A 464 -25.38 -22.96 11.00
C ILE A 464 -25.69 -23.35 9.55
N ALA A 465 -25.05 -24.40 9.07
CA ALA A 465 -25.29 -24.96 7.75
C ALA A 465 -26.49 -25.91 7.74
N ASP A 466 -26.68 -26.70 8.82
CA ASP A 466 -27.75 -27.66 8.96
C ASP A 466 -28.29 -27.71 10.39
N GLY A 467 -29.52 -28.17 10.55
CA GLY A 467 -30.26 -28.17 11.82
C GLY A 467 -31.01 -26.86 12.09
N LYS A 468 -31.49 -26.68 13.32
CA LYS A 468 -32.23 -25.49 13.76
C LYS A 468 -31.87 -25.10 15.18
N ILE A 469 -31.66 -23.78 15.41
CA ILE A 469 -31.57 -23.22 16.76
C ILE A 469 -32.78 -22.33 16.98
N ARG A 470 -33.52 -22.54 18.07
CA ARG A 470 -34.65 -21.70 18.46
C ARG A 470 -34.38 -21.00 19.77
N TYR A 471 -34.76 -19.72 19.83
CA TYR A 471 -34.74 -18.91 21.03
C TYR A 471 -36.14 -18.39 21.30
N ASP A 472 -36.70 -18.75 22.46
CA ASP A 472 -38.14 -18.58 22.80
C ASP A 472 -39.09 -19.13 21.73
N GLY A 473 -38.68 -20.24 21.06
CA GLY A 473 -39.44 -20.89 19.99
C GLY A 473 -39.32 -20.23 18.61
N ILE A 474 -38.64 -19.09 18.50
CA ILE A 474 -38.34 -18.39 17.25
C ILE A 474 -37.02 -18.93 16.68
N ASN A 475 -36.96 -19.18 15.36
CA ASN A 475 -35.69 -19.55 14.74
C ASN A 475 -34.70 -18.37 14.84
N ILE A 476 -33.53 -18.63 15.39
CA ILE A 476 -32.52 -17.62 15.67
C ILE A 476 -32.11 -16.85 14.39
N ASN A 477 -32.20 -17.46 13.21
CA ASN A 477 -31.93 -16.83 11.93
C ASN A 477 -32.93 -15.71 11.57
N HIS A 478 -34.13 -15.74 12.13
CA HIS A 478 -35.14 -14.71 11.93
C HIS A 478 -35.00 -13.55 12.91
N ILE A 479 -34.21 -13.68 13.97
CA ILE A 479 -34.00 -12.60 14.94
C ILE A 479 -32.87 -11.70 14.46
N LYS A 480 -33.05 -10.39 14.51
CA LYS A 480 -31.96 -9.43 14.23
C LYS A 480 -30.77 -9.69 15.16
N LYS A 481 -29.56 -9.79 14.61
CA LYS A 481 -28.33 -10.11 15.37
C LYS A 481 -28.08 -9.11 16.51
N ALA A 482 -28.31 -7.82 16.26
CA ALA A 482 -28.17 -6.79 17.28
C ALA A 482 -29.11 -7.01 18.47
N ASP A 483 -30.38 -7.31 18.19
CA ASP A 483 -31.42 -7.54 19.21
C ASP A 483 -31.22 -8.86 19.95
N LEU A 484 -30.79 -9.90 19.24
CA LEU A 484 -30.41 -11.17 19.85
C LEU A 484 -29.27 -10.98 20.86
N ARG A 485 -28.18 -10.31 20.44
CA ARG A 485 -27.02 -10.07 21.29
C ARG A 485 -27.35 -9.12 22.46
N HIS A 486 -28.29 -8.19 22.26
CA HIS A 486 -28.79 -7.33 23.34
C HIS A 486 -29.57 -8.09 24.42
N SER A 487 -30.23 -9.18 24.04
CA SER A 487 -30.99 -10.05 24.98
C SER A 487 -30.11 -11.01 25.78
N LEU A 488 -28.83 -11.17 25.39
CA LEU A 488 -27.88 -12.12 25.96
C LEU A 488 -26.79 -11.40 26.77
N GLY A 489 -26.42 -11.98 27.92
CA GLY A 489 -25.22 -11.62 28.65
C GLY A 489 -24.15 -12.69 28.44
N ILE A 490 -22.97 -12.29 27.90
CA ILE A 490 -21.86 -13.21 27.67
C ILE A 490 -20.68 -12.86 28.59
N VAL A 491 -20.10 -13.89 29.23
CA VAL A 491 -18.83 -13.79 29.94
C VAL A 491 -17.80 -14.60 29.18
N LEU A 492 -16.80 -13.89 28.64
CA LEU A 492 -15.72 -14.51 27.84
C LEU A 492 -14.66 -15.11 28.79
N GLN A 493 -13.98 -16.16 28.32
CA GLN A 493 -12.88 -16.79 29.04
C GLN A 493 -11.67 -15.84 29.13
N ASP A 494 -11.35 -15.15 28.04
CA ASP A 494 -10.29 -14.16 27.97
C ASP A 494 -10.92 -12.76 28.10
N VAL A 495 -10.58 -12.08 29.20
CA VAL A 495 -11.05 -10.71 29.47
C VAL A 495 -10.11 -9.72 28.82
N ASN A 496 -10.60 -9.00 27.81
CA ASN A 496 -9.89 -7.89 27.20
C ASN A 496 -10.40 -6.57 27.82
N LEU A 497 -9.49 -5.80 28.41
CA LEU A 497 -9.80 -4.47 28.94
C LEU A 497 -9.48 -3.41 27.88
N PHE A 498 -10.40 -2.47 27.71
CA PHE A 498 -10.19 -1.29 26.88
C PHE A 498 -9.45 -0.21 27.66
N THR A 499 -8.66 0.60 26.95
CA THR A 499 -8.01 1.76 27.54
C THR A 499 -9.06 2.73 28.08
N GLY A 500 -9.02 2.99 29.37
CA GLY A 500 -10.00 3.80 30.09
C GLY A 500 -10.07 3.44 31.56
N THR A 501 -11.03 4.00 32.26
CA THR A 501 -11.25 3.70 33.68
C THR A 501 -11.92 2.34 33.87
N VAL A 502 -11.80 1.78 35.09
CA VAL A 502 -12.53 0.55 35.47
C VAL A 502 -14.04 0.73 35.29
N MET A 503 -14.57 1.91 35.63
CA MET A 503 -16.00 2.22 35.50
C MET A 503 -16.44 2.22 34.01
N GLU A 504 -15.64 2.76 33.08
CA GLU A 504 -15.91 2.74 31.64
C GLU A 504 -15.91 1.31 31.10
N ASN A 505 -14.96 0.47 31.52
CA ASN A 505 -14.89 -0.93 31.14
C ASN A 505 -16.11 -1.72 31.66
N ILE A 506 -16.58 -1.47 32.90
CA ILE A 506 -17.79 -2.09 33.44
C ILE A 506 -19.05 -1.62 32.69
N ARG A 507 -19.09 -0.33 32.31
CA ARG A 507 -20.24 0.27 31.62
C ARG A 507 -20.22 0.10 30.10
N SER A 508 -19.25 -0.59 29.52
CA SER A 508 -19.12 -0.73 28.07
C SER A 508 -20.37 -1.29 27.36
N GLY A 509 -21.24 -2.01 28.07
CA GLY A 509 -22.54 -2.46 27.59
C GLY A 509 -23.71 -1.48 27.83
N LYS A 510 -23.47 -0.32 28.41
CA LYS A 510 -24.46 0.73 28.68
C LYS A 510 -23.94 2.07 28.21
N LEU A 511 -24.06 2.35 26.94
CA LEU A 511 -23.93 3.69 26.40
C LEU A 511 -25.22 4.49 26.64
#